data_4ebe47bdc006d0d3b13c74ded402eeff
#
_entry.id   4ebe47bdc006d0d3b13c74ded402eeff
#
_cell.length_a   1.000
_cell.length_b   1.000
_cell.length_c   1.000
_cell.angle_alpha   90.00
_cell.angle_beta   90.00
_cell.angle_gamma   90.00
#
_symmetry.space_group_name_H-M   'P 1'
#
loop_
_entity.id
_entity.type
_entity.pdbx_description
1 polymer ?
#
loop_
_entity_poly.entity_id
_entity_poly.type
_entity_poly.pdbx_seq_one_letter_code
_entity_poly.pdbx_strand_id
1 'polypeptide(L)'
;KTAFATGAMATDAATLTTRMQDFGITDLQHGHDIAVRGGQLGSFEYKDMSKWLAQQMAAASAVGYSGEKGLVELVAMNQVAMKTAGTADEAGNNVVNLLAKLSSREFSKSISDAVIAQSGDPTKSDGKKKPKQVFDWNTYAIQQREQGVYGVEAFVKLLERQLAGNAQYTKLQKQAASSNSVTRKAALEDMN
;
A
#
# COMPACT_ATOMS: atom_id res chain seq x y z
N LYS A 1 1.19 24.30 -17.86
CA LYS A 1 0.27 25.09 -17.01
C LYS A 1 0.28 24.58 -15.57
N THR A 2 0.06 23.29 -15.32
CA THR A 2 -0.03 22.69 -13.98
C THR A 2 1.22 22.95 -13.14
N ALA A 3 2.44 22.67 -13.67
CA ALA A 3 3.70 22.92 -12.97
C ALA A 3 3.83 24.37 -12.50
N PHE A 4 3.51 25.33 -13.37
CA PHE A 4 3.57 26.77 -13.03
C PHE A 4 2.58 27.14 -11.90
N ALA A 5 1.36 26.61 -11.97
CA ALA A 5 0.32 26.93 -10.98
C ALA A 5 0.56 26.31 -9.60
N THR A 6 1.38 25.24 -9.53
CA THR A 6 1.61 24.45 -8.30
C THR A 6 3.03 24.58 -7.74
N GLY A 7 3.89 25.37 -8.39
CA GLY A 7 5.29 25.53 -8.00
C GLY A 7 6.16 24.28 -8.23
N ALA A 8 5.67 23.30 -8.99
CA ALA A 8 6.43 22.11 -9.36
C ALA A 8 7.44 22.40 -10.47
N MET A 9 8.50 21.61 -10.56
CA MET A 9 9.42 21.70 -11.70
C MET A 9 8.74 21.19 -12.98
N ALA A 10 8.93 21.88 -14.08
CA ALA A 10 8.34 21.49 -15.37
C ALA A 10 8.84 20.11 -15.84
N THR A 11 10.09 19.77 -15.56
CA THR A 11 10.70 18.46 -15.83
C THR A 11 10.00 17.34 -15.07
N ASP A 12 9.67 17.54 -13.80
CA ASP A 12 9.01 16.54 -12.96
C ASP A 12 7.58 16.32 -13.43
N ALA A 13 6.85 17.41 -13.73
CA ALA A 13 5.51 17.31 -14.29
C ALA A 13 5.49 16.62 -15.66
N ALA A 14 6.49 16.84 -16.52
CA ALA A 14 6.62 16.17 -17.81
C ALA A 14 6.92 14.67 -17.64
N THR A 15 7.84 14.33 -16.74
CA THR A 15 8.16 12.94 -16.41
C THR A 15 6.94 12.21 -15.85
N LEU A 16 6.20 12.85 -14.93
CA LEU A 16 4.95 12.32 -14.40
C LEU A 16 3.91 12.08 -15.50
N THR A 17 3.76 13.02 -16.45
CA THR A 17 2.84 12.86 -17.60
C THR A 17 3.15 11.59 -18.40
N THR A 18 4.43 11.37 -18.73
CA THR A 18 4.85 10.16 -19.45
C THR A 18 4.55 8.89 -18.64
N ARG A 19 4.81 8.91 -17.34
CA ARG A 19 4.51 7.77 -16.46
C ARG A 19 3.02 7.51 -16.28
N MET A 20 2.19 8.54 -16.29
CA MET A 20 0.73 8.39 -16.30
C MET A 20 0.26 7.64 -17.55
N GLN A 21 0.82 7.91 -18.72
CA GLN A 21 0.52 7.16 -19.96
C GLN A 21 0.90 5.68 -19.82
N ASP A 22 2.14 5.40 -19.38
CA ASP A 22 2.63 4.03 -19.14
C ASP A 22 1.78 3.29 -18.10
N PHE A 23 1.23 4.02 -17.13
CA PHE A 23 0.37 3.49 -16.07
C PHE A 23 -1.08 3.24 -16.51
N GLY A 24 -1.42 3.61 -17.76
CA GLY A 24 -2.74 3.39 -18.35
C GLY A 24 -3.74 4.52 -18.10
N ILE A 25 -3.28 5.73 -17.80
CA ILE A 25 -4.13 6.92 -17.68
C ILE A 25 -4.25 7.55 -19.06
N THR A 26 -5.46 7.61 -19.60
CA THR A 26 -5.75 8.15 -20.92
C THR A 26 -6.04 9.64 -20.92
N ASP A 27 -6.73 10.14 -19.89
CA ASP A 27 -6.94 11.57 -19.67
C ASP A 27 -5.84 12.13 -18.75
N LEU A 28 -4.77 12.61 -19.37
CA LEU A 28 -3.60 13.10 -18.65
C LEU A 28 -3.88 14.39 -17.87
N GLN A 29 -4.79 15.25 -18.35
CA GLN A 29 -5.16 16.45 -17.61
C GLN A 29 -5.91 16.06 -16.36
N HIS A 30 -6.86 15.13 -16.45
CA HIS A 30 -7.57 14.60 -15.30
C HIS A 30 -6.62 13.91 -14.31
N GLY A 31 -5.63 13.15 -14.81
CA GLY A 31 -4.58 12.56 -13.96
C GLY A 31 -3.81 13.60 -13.14
N HIS A 32 -3.42 14.71 -13.76
CA HIS A 32 -2.79 15.82 -13.03
C HIS A 32 -3.75 16.49 -12.06
N ASP A 33 -5.03 16.64 -12.42
CA ASP A 33 -6.05 17.24 -11.54
C ASP A 33 -6.29 16.37 -10.28
N ILE A 34 -6.26 15.03 -10.41
CA ILE A 34 -6.28 14.10 -9.28
C ILE A 34 -5.11 14.37 -8.33
N ALA A 35 -3.89 14.48 -8.88
CA ALA A 35 -2.70 14.74 -8.07
C ALA A 35 -2.74 16.13 -7.40
N VAL A 36 -3.17 17.17 -8.12
CA VAL A 36 -3.34 18.53 -7.56
C VAL A 36 -4.39 18.52 -6.45
N ARG A 37 -5.55 17.89 -6.72
CA ARG A 37 -6.62 17.81 -5.73
C ARG A 37 -6.20 17.04 -4.48
N GLY A 38 -5.50 15.93 -4.67
CA GLY A 38 -4.92 15.16 -3.57
C GLY A 38 -3.96 15.97 -2.72
N GLY A 39 -3.11 16.80 -3.35
CA GLY A 39 -2.20 17.71 -2.67
C GLY A 39 -2.91 18.78 -1.85
N GLN A 40 -4.09 19.25 -2.31
CA GLN A 40 -4.92 20.22 -1.57
C GLN A 40 -5.60 19.62 -0.34
N LEU A 41 -5.74 18.29 -0.26
CA LEU A 41 -6.39 17.60 0.84
C LEU A 41 -5.44 17.22 1.98
N GLY A 42 -4.15 17.48 1.83
CA GLY A 42 -3.16 17.12 2.84
C GLY A 42 -1.83 17.85 2.66
N SER A 43 -0.80 17.38 3.36
CA SER A 43 0.52 18.02 3.41
C SER A 43 1.52 17.51 2.37
N PHE A 44 1.17 16.49 1.59
CA PHE A 44 1.96 16.02 0.46
C PHE A 44 1.49 16.73 -0.80
N GLU A 45 2.10 17.86 -1.11
CA GLU A 45 1.65 18.77 -2.16
C GLU A 45 1.94 18.25 -3.58
N TYR A 46 1.33 18.87 -4.60
CA TYR A 46 1.56 18.46 -6.00
C TYR A 46 3.03 18.52 -6.41
N LYS A 47 3.81 19.48 -5.92
CA LYS A 47 5.26 19.55 -6.20
C LYS A 47 5.99 18.29 -5.76
N ASP A 48 5.60 17.72 -4.61
CA ASP A 48 6.16 16.50 -4.07
C ASP A 48 5.61 15.28 -4.83
N MET A 49 4.31 15.29 -5.17
CA MET A 49 3.69 14.24 -5.99
C MET A 49 4.34 14.15 -7.37
N SER A 50 4.61 15.28 -8.04
CA SER A 50 5.25 15.28 -9.35
C SER A 50 6.65 14.66 -9.34
N LYS A 51 7.35 14.78 -8.22
CA LYS A 51 8.67 14.18 -8.00
C LYS A 51 8.57 12.66 -7.75
N TRP A 52 7.61 12.22 -6.93
CA TRP A 52 7.57 10.84 -6.41
C TRP A 52 6.65 9.90 -7.17
N LEU A 53 5.51 10.37 -7.68
CA LEU A 53 4.51 9.50 -8.32
C LEU A 53 5.06 8.74 -9.53
N ALA A 54 6.00 9.32 -10.29
CA ALA A 54 6.59 8.64 -11.43
C ALA A 54 7.31 7.34 -11.03
N GLN A 55 8.08 7.37 -9.94
CA GLN A 55 8.77 6.21 -9.39
C GLN A 55 7.79 5.25 -8.69
N GLN A 56 6.82 5.79 -7.97
CA GLN A 56 5.79 5.01 -7.29
C GLN A 56 4.92 4.24 -8.28
N MET A 57 4.54 4.83 -9.42
CA MET A 57 3.80 4.14 -10.47
C MET A 57 4.57 2.94 -11.03
N ALA A 58 5.89 3.06 -11.22
CA ALA A 58 6.72 1.95 -11.67
C ALA A 58 6.72 0.80 -10.65
N ALA A 59 6.86 1.10 -9.35
CA ALA A 59 6.81 0.10 -8.29
C ALA A 59 5.39 -0.49 -8.12
N ALA A 60 4.36 0.34 -8.24
CA ALA A 60 2.96 -0.04 -8.11
C ALA A 60 2.50 -0.99 -9.22
N SER A 61 2.97 -0.79 -10.45
CA SER A 61 2.68 -1.69 -11.57
C SER A 61 3.11 -3.13 -11.28
N ALA A 62 4.21 -3.32 -10.56
CA ALA A 62 4.70 -4.65 -10.16
C ALA A 62 3.74 -5.38 -9.21
N VAL A 63 2.93 -4.66 -8.44
CA VAL A 63 1.90 -5.19 -7.54
C VAL A 63 0.48 -5.00 -8.07
N GLY A 64 0.36 -4.67 -9.35
CA GLY A 64 -0.89 -4.71 -10.10
C GLY A 64 -1.70 -3.43 -10.17
N TYR A 65 -1.20 -2.31 -9.61
CA TYR A 65 -1.87 -1.01 -9.77
C TYR A 65 -1.76 -0.50 -11.20
N SER A 66 -2.81 0.12 -11.69
CA SER A 66 -2.86 0.78 -13.00
C SER A 66 -4.01 1.77 -13.08
N GLY A 67 -3.98 2.65 -14.06
CA GLY A 67 -5.03 3.59 -14.39
C GLY A 67 -5.32 4.62 -13.29
N GLU A 68 -6.44 5.30 -13.43
CA GLU A 68 -6.84 6.38 -12.51
C GLU A 68 -7.08 5.88 -11.08
N LYS A 69 -7.68 4.68 -10.91
CA LYS A 69 -7.85 4.08 -9.59
C LYS A 69 -6.52 3.88 -8.87
N GLY A 70 -5.53 3.33 -9.59
CA GLY A 70 -4.18 3.16 -9.06
C GLY A 70 -3.53 4.50 -8.68
N LEU A 71 -3.72 5.54 -9.48
CA LEU A 71 -3.22 6.88 -9.18
C LEU A 71 -3.87 7.45 -7.91
N VAL A 72 -5.19 7.35 -7.77
CA VAL A 72 -5.91 7.82 -6.57
C VAL A 72 -5.38 7.13 -5.31
N GLU A 73 -5.14 5.82 -5.38
CA GLU A 73 -4.59 5.07 -4.25
C GLU A 73 -3.16 5.50 -3.90
N LEU A 74 -2.29 5.74 -4.89
CA LEU A 74 -0.94 6.27 -4.66
C LEU A 74 -0.97 7.66 -4.03
N VAL A 75 -1.84 8.54 -4.50
CA VAL A 75 -2.05 9.88 -3.91
C VAL A 75 -2.48 9.75 -2.45
N ALA A 76 -3.43 8.88 -2.14
CA ALA A 76 -3.88 8.62 -0.77
C ALA A 76 -2.77 8.04 0.11
N MET A 77 -1.99 7.06 -0.39
CA MET A 77 -0.85 6.49 0.33
C MET A 77 0.19 7.55 0.71
N ASN A 78 0.50 8.49 -0.18
CA ASN A 78 1.42 9.59 0.11
C ASN A 78 0.89 10.48 1.25
N GLN A 79 -0.40 10.81 1.26
CA GLN A 79 -1.01 11.59 2.34
C GLN A 79 -0.99 10.85 3.68
N VAL A 80 -1.20 9.53 3.66
CA VAL A 80 -1.10 8.70 4.87
C VAL A 80 0.35 8.63 5.36
N ALA A 81 1.31 8.38 4.47
CA ALA A 81 2.74 8.31 4.80
C ALA A 81 3.24 9.64 5.40
N MET A 82 2.72 10.76 4.91
CA MET A 82 3.06 12.10 5.42
C MET A 82 2.67 12.33 6.88
N LYS A 83 1.71 11.55 7.43
CA LYS A 83 1.32 11.67 8.84
C LYS A 83 2.39 11.17 9.82
N THR A 84 3.28 10.31 9.36
CA THR A 84 4.34 9.69 10.19
C THR A 84 5.74 10.06 9.75
N ALA A 85 5.90 10.61 8.56
CA ALA A 85 7.18 11.06 8.02
C ALA A 85 7.51 12.49 8.47
N GLY A 86 8.78 12.78 8.64
CA GLY A 86 9.28 14.11 8.96
C GLY A 86 9.35 15.06 7.77
N THR A 87 9.39 14.51 6.54
CA THR A 87 9.48 15.27 5.28
C THR A 87 8.66 14.60 4.17
N ALA A 88 8.32 15.35 3.12
CA ALA A 88 7.66 14.81 1.94
C ALA A 88 8.56 13.79 1.21
N ASP A 89 9.86 14.00 1.19
CA ASP A 89 10.81 13.06 0.58
C ASP A 89 10.86 11.73 1.34
N GLU A 90 10.82 11.75 2.66
CA GLU A 90 10.70 10.54 3.47
C GLU A 90 9.37 9.82 3.21
N ALA A 91 8.25 10.56 3.19
CA ALA A 91 6.95 9.98 2.90
C ALA A 91 6.90 9.32 1.52
N GLY A 92 7.37 10.01 0.48
CA GLY A 92 7.41 9.50 -0.89
C GLY A 92 8.28 8.25 -1.02
N ASN A 93 9.45 8.23 -0.39
CA ASN A 93 10.35 7.08 -0.36
C ASN A 93 9.75 5.90 0.40
N ASN A 94 9.04 6.15 1.51
CA ASN A 94 8.37 5.10 2.28
C ASN A 94 7.29 4.39 1.45
N VAL A 95 6.54 5.11 0.61
CA VAL A 95 5.57 4.51 -0.32
C VAL A 95 6.28 3.64 -1.36
N VAL A 96 7.39 4.10 -1.95
CA VAL A 96 8.19 3.28 -2.89
C VAL A 96 8.67 2.00 -2.22
N ASN A 97 9.21 2.09 -1.01
CA ASN A 97 9.74 0.95 -0.25
C ASN A 97 8.63 -0.05 0.11
N LEU A 98 7.45 0.44 0.51
CA LEU A 98 6.29 -0.41 0.77
C LEU A 98 5.89 -1.22 -0.47
N LEU A 99 5.75 -0.57 -1.62
CA LEU A 99 5.37 -1.22 -2.88
C LEU A 99 6.43 -2.24 -3.33
N ALA A 100 7.71 -1.89 -3.24
CA ALA A 100 8.82 -2.78 -3.54
C ALA A 100 8.84 -3.98 -2.58
N LYS A 101 8.55 -3.77 -1.29
CA LYS A 101 8.48 -4.86 -0.31
C LYS A 101 7.36 -5.83 -0.62
N LEU A 102 6.17 -5.36 -0.98
CA LEU A 102 5.02 -6.21 -1.31
C LEU A 102 5.29 -7.16 -2.50
N SER A 103 6.16 -6.76 -3.44
CA SER A 103 6.57 -7.58 -4.58
C SER A 103 7.78 -8.46 -4.31
N SER A 104 8.42 -8.34 -3.14
CA SER A 104 9.65 -9.07 -2.84
C SER A 104 9.41 -10.55 -2.51
N ARG A 105 10.41 -11.39 -2.85
CA ARG A 105 10.39 -12.81 -2.52
C ARG A 105 10.39 -13.05 -1.00
N GLU A 106 11.12 -12.22 -0.27
CA GLU A 106 11.23 -12.29 1.19
C GLU A 106 9.86 -12.03 1.84
N PHE A 107 9.11 -11.04 1.34
CA PHE A 107 7.76 -10.77 1.80
C PHE A 107 6.83 -11.95 1.51
N SER A 108 6.82 -12.45 0.27
CA SER A 108 6.03 -13.62 -0.11
C SER A 108 6.32 -14.82 0.78
N LYS A 109 7.61 -15.07 1.10
CA LYS A 109 8.02 -16.13 2.00
C LYS A 109 7.55 -15.90 3.43
N SER A 110 7.74 -14.69 3.96
CA SER A 110 7.31 -14.34 5.33
C SER A 110 5.79 -14.50 5.51
N ILE A 111 5.00 -14.08 4.52
CA ILE A 111 3.55 -14.27 4.54
C ILE A 111 3.19 -15.76 4.46
N SER A 112 3.87 -16.54 3.61
CA SER A 112 3.64 -17.99 3.50
C SER A 112 3.95 -18.74 4.81
N ASP A 113 4.93 -18.26 5.56
CA ASP A 113 5.31 -18.85 6.85
C ASP A 113 4.38 -18.41 8.00
N ALA A 114 3.83 -17.20 7.95
CA ALA A 114 3.03 -16.59 9.03
C ALA A 114 1.52 -16.83 8.89
N VAL A 115 1.01 -16.93 7.67
CA VAL A 115 -0.43 -17.04 7.40
C VAL A 115 -0.88 -18.49 7.46
N ILE A 116 -1.91 -18.75 8.27
CA ILE A 116 -2.59 -20.03 8.26
C ILE A 116 -3.59 -20.03 7.11
N ALA A 117 -3.34 -20.89 6.10
CA ALA A 117 -4.22 -21.02 4.96
C ALA A 117 -5.59 -21.58 5.40
N GLN A 118 -6.67 -20.96 4.92
CA GLN A 118 -8.05 -21.38 5.14
C GLN A 118 -8.56 -22.17 3.92
N SER A 119 -9.70 -22.83 4.07
CA SER A 119 -10.34 -23.53 2.94
C SER A 119 -10.63 -22.54 1.80
N GLY A 120 -10.19 -22.89 0.58
CA GLY A 120 -10.31 -22.03 -0.59
C GLY A 120 -9.13 -21.08 -0.84
N ASP A 121 -8.21 -20.96 0.10
CA ASP A 121 -6.99 -20.17 -0.14
C ASP A 121 -6.04 -20.86 -1.12
N PRO A 122 -5.33 -20.10 -1.96
CA PRO A 122 -4.26 -20.68 -2.78
C PRO A 122 -3.10 -21.12 -1.90
N THR A 123 -2.60 -22.32 -2.19
CA THR A 123 -1.47 -22.91 -1.47
C THR A 123 -0.39 -23.37 -2.43
N LYS A 124 0.84 -23.45 -1.93
CA LYS A 124 2.00 -24.01 -2.64
C LYS A 124 2.83 -24.87 -1.70
N SER A 125 3.68 -25.73 -2.27
CA SER A 125 4.67 -26.49 -1.51
C SER A 125 5.72 -25.55 -0.90
N ASP A 126 6.10 -25.80 0.36
CA ASP A 126 7.19 -25.07 1.02
C ASP A 126 8.60 -25.49 0.54
N GLY A 127 8.70 -26.46 -0.39
CA GLY A 127 9.93 -26.91 -1.01
C GLY A 127 10.89 -27.69 -0.10
N LYS A 128 10.47 -28.10 1.09
CA LYS A 128 11.30 -28.88 2.03
C LYS A 128 11.28 -30.36 1.71
N LYS A 129 12.21 -31.15 2.31
CA LYS A 129 12.29 -32.63 2.13
C LYS A 129 10.97 -33.34 2.52
N LYS A 130 10.22 -32.81 3.47
CA LYS A 130 8.84 -33.23 3.81
C LYS A 130 7.92 -32.04 3.50
N PRO A 131 7.43 -31.93 2.27
CA PRO A 131 6.71 -30.76 1.83
C PRO A 131 5.38 -30.61 2.57
N LYS A 132 5.10 -29.35 2.98
CA LYS A 132 3.79 -28.94 3.49
C LYS A 132 3.18 -27.93 2.53
N GLN A 133 1.86 -27.91 2.47
CA GLN A 133 1.14 -26.85 1.79
C GLN A 133 1.14 -25.60 2.68
N VAL A 134 1.63 -24.50 2.15
CA VAL A 134 1.65 -23.18 2.81
C VAL A 134 0.88 -22.19 1.97
N PHE A 135 0.42 -21.12 2.58
CA PHE A 135 -0.31 -20.05 1.88
C PHE A 135 0.54 -19.46 0.74
N ASP A 136 -0.06 -19.28 -0.44
CA ASP A 136 0.61 -18.66 -1.59
C ASP A 136 0.17 -17.21 -1.80
N TRP A 137 0.95 -16.29 -1.24
CA TRP A 137 0.72 -14.85 -1.37
C TRP A 137 0.61 -14.38 -2.83
N ASN A 138 1.48 -14.87 -3.70
CA ASN A 138 1.50 -14.38 -5.08
C ASN A 138 0.22 -14.73 -5.82
N THR A 139 -0.24 -15.96 -5.71
CA THR A 139 -1.51 -16.40 -6.30
C THR A 139 -2.69 -15.68 -5.66
N TYR A 140 -2.67 -15.50 -4.33
CA TYR A 140 -3.70 -14.74 -3.62
C TYR A 140 -3.77 -13.29 -4.12
N ALA A 141 -2.64 -12.59 -4.22
CA ALA A 141 -2.60 -11.21 -4.70
C ALA A 141 -3.11 -11.07 -6.15
N ILE A 142 -2.85 -12.07 -7.02
CA ILE A 142 -3.40 -12.11 -8.38
C ILE A 142 -4.92 -12.25 -8.35
N GLN A 143 -5.45 -13.19 -7.57
CA GLN A 143 -6.89 -13.41 -7.42
C GLN A 143 -7.60 -12.19 -6.85
N GLN A 144 -7.00 -11.52 -5.85
CA GLN A 144 -7.54 -10.27 -5.31
C GLN A 144 -7.57 -9.15 -6.37
N ARG A 145 -6.53 -9.05 -7.18
CA ARG A 145 -6.47 -8.06 -8.27
C ARG A 145 -7.56 -8.29 -9.33
N GLU A 146 -7.89 -9.53 -9.66
CA GLU A 146 -8.99 -9.88 -10.56
C GLU A 146 -10.34 -9.42 -10.02
N GLN A 147 -10.46 -9.28 -8.70
CA GLN A 147 -11.61 -8.71 -8.00
C GLN A 147 -11.51 -7.19 -7.79
N GLY A 148 -10.50 -6.52 -8.35
CA GLY A 148 -10.27 -5.08 -8.23
C GLY A 148 -9.65 -4.65 -6.91
N VAL A 149 -9.08 -5.59 -6.13
CA VAL A 149 -8.39 -5.34 -4.85
C VAL A 149 -6.88 -5.42 -5.07
N TYR A 150 -6.16 -4.32 -4.86
CA TYR A 150 -4.74 -4.25 -5.19
C TYR A 150 -3.83 -4.36 -3.96
N GLY A 151 -2.59 -4.72 -4.20
CA GLY A 151 -1.41 -4.84 -3.34
C GLY A 151 -1.60 -4.55 -1.85
N VAL A 152 -1.64 -3.28 -1.46
CA VAL A 152 -1.76 -2.89 -0.04
C VAL A 152 -3.12 -3.29 0.54
N GLU A 153 -4.21 -3.05 -0.19
CA GLU A 153 -5.56 -3.43 0.26
C GLU A 153 -5.70 -4.94 0.41
N ALA A 154 -5.17 -5.73 -0.54
CA ALA A 154 -5.16 -7.19 -0.46
C ALA A 154 -4.40 -7.68 0.79
N PHE A 155 -3.27 -7.05 1.10
CA PHE A 155 -2.49 -7.36 2.30
C PHE A 155 -3.25 -6.98 3.58
N VAL A 156 -3.86 -5.81 3.64
CA VAL A 156 -4.65 -5.37 4.82
C VAL A 156 -5.83 -6.33 5.05
N LYS A 157 -6.58 -6.69 4.02
CA LYS A 157 -7.68 -7.68 4.12
C LYS A 157 -7.20 -9.04 4.65
N LEU A 158 -6.02 -9.49 4.20
CA LEU A 158 -5.43 -10.73 4.70
C LEU A 158 -5.08 -10.61 6.17
N LEU A 159 -4.48 -9.50 6.61
CA LEU A 159 -4.16 -9.25 8.02
C LEU A 159 -5.42 -9.19 8.88
N GLU A 160 -6.43 -8.44 8.47
CA GLU A 160 -7.71 -8.35 9.20
C GLU A 160 -8.33 -9.72 9.39
N ARG A 161 -8.33 -10.56 8.36
CA ARG A 161 -8.83 -11.94 8.43
C ARG A 161 -8.03 -12.80 9.42
N GLN A 162 -6.72 -12.71 9.42
CA GLN A 162 -5.86 -13.47 10.33
C GLN A 162 -6.02 -12.99 11.77
N LEU A 163 -6.12 -11.68 11.99
CA LEU A 163 -6.30 -11.08 13.30
C LEU A 163 -7.69 -11.37 13.87
N ALA A 164 -8.74 -11.35 13.05
CA ALA A 164 -10.11 -11.70 13.48
C ALA A 164 -10.21 -13.14 14.01
N GLY A 165 -9.40 -14.07 13.48
CA GLY A 165 -9.28 -15.45 13.98
C GLY A 165 -8.42 -15.60 15.23
N ASN A 166 -7.74 -14.55 15.67
CA ASN A 166 -6.83 -14.59 16.82
C ASN A 166 -7.53 -14.14 18.10
N ALA A 167 -7.82 -15.11 19.00
CA ALA A 167 -8.52 -14.84 20.27
C ALA A 167 -7.76 -13.87 21.18
N GLN A 168 -6.41 -13.93 21.18
CA GLN A 168 -5.58 -13.03 21.97
C GLN A 168 -5.67 -11.59 21.45
N TYR A 169 -5.57 -11.40 20.11
CA TYR A 169 -5.73 -10.09 19.49
C TYR A 169 -7.12 -9.50 19.76
N THR A 170 -8.18 -10.29 19.63
CA THR A 170 -9.55 -9.86 19.93
C THR A 170 -9.70 -9.44 21.39
N LYS A 171 -9.05 -10.15 22.33
CA LYS A 171 -9.03 -9.78 23.75
C LYS A 171 -8.31 -8.46 23.98
N LEU A 172 -7.11 -8.29 23.40
CA LEU A 172 -6.32 -7.06 23.49
C LEU A 172 -7.06 -5.87 22.89
N GLN A 173 -7.72 -6.05 21.75
CA GLN A 173 -8.53 -5.02 21.11
C GLN A 173 -9.67 -4.53 22.01
N LYS A 174 -10.37 -5.44 22.69
CA LYS A 174 -11.40 -5.09 23.68
C LYS A 174 -10.81 -4.35 24.88
N GLN A 175 -9.64 -4.73 25.35
CA GLN A 175 -8.93 -4.07 26.44
C GLN A 175 -8.41 -2.68 26.03
N ALA A 176 -7.92 -2.52 24.81
CA ALA A 176 -7.48 -1.24 24.25
C ALA A 176 -8.65 -0.24 24.09
N ALA A 177 -9.87 -0.73 23.88
CA ALA A 177 -11.10 0.07 23.86
C ALA A 177 -11.67 0.38 25.27
N SER A 178 -11.03 -0.11 26.34
CA SER A 178 -11.50 0.09 27.72
C SER A 178 -11.44 1.57 28.12
N SER A 179 -12.42 2.00 28.91
CA SER A 179 -12.43 3.32 29.58
C SER A 179 -11.34 3.41 30.67
N ASN A 180 -10.87 2.29 31.20
CA ASN A 180 -9.79 2.24 32.18
C ASN A 180 -8.44 2.51 31.48
N SER A 181 -7.78 3.61 31.87
CA SER A 181 -6.53 4.06 31.25
C SER A 181 -5.36 3.09 31.42
N VAL A 182 -5.28 2.40 32.54
CA VAL A 182 -4.21 1.43 32.85
C VAL A 182 -4.37 0.19 31.97
N THR A 183 -5.59 -0.37 31.90
CA THR A 183 -5.91 -1.53 31.04
C THR A 183 -5.66 -1.22 29.58
N ARG A 184 -6.07 -0.02 29.13
CA ARG A 184 -5.87 0.44 27.75
C ARG A 184 -4.38 0.57 27.42
N LYS A 185 -3.59 1.18 28.31
CA LYS A 185 -2.14 1.36 28.10
C LYS A 185 -1.43 0.02 27.99
N ALA A 186 -1.65 -0.90 28.92
CA ALA A 186 -1.05 -2.23 28.90
C ALA A 186 -1.43 -2.99 27.61
N ALA A 187 -2.70 -2.97 27.20
CA ALA A 187 -3.13 -3.63 25.96
C ALA A 187 -2.47 -3.05 24.70
N LEU A 188 -2.26 -1.74 24.65
CA LEU A 188 -1.58 -1.08 23.52
C LEU A 188 -0.08 -1.41 23.48
N GLU A 189 0.57 -1.58 24.64
CA GLU A 189 1.96 -2.03 24.75
C GLU A 189 2.11 -3.49 24.30
N ASP A 190 1.17 -4.37 24.65
CA ASP A 190 1.16 -5.79 24.25
C ASP A 190 0.80 -6.02 22.76
N MET A 191 0.26 -4.99 22.08
CA MET A 191 -0.09 -5.04 20.65
C MET A 191 1.05 -4.57 19.72
N ASN A 192 2.08 -3.90 20.27
CA ASN A 192 3.25 -3.45 19.53
C ASN A 192 4.37 -4.51 19.52
#